data_bedd7f8dccd7feb161a56bd756fbb1c8
#
_entry.id   bedd7f8dccd7feb161a56bd756fbb1c8
#
_cell.length_a   1.000
_cell.length_b   1.000
_cell.length_c   1.000
_cell.angle_alpha   90.00
_cell.angle_beta   90.00
_cell.angle_gamma   90.00
#
_symmetry.space_group_name_H-M   'P 1'
#
loop_
_entity.id
_entity.type
_entity.pdbx_description
1 polymer ?
#
loop_
_entity_poly.entity_id
_entity_poly.type
_entity_poly.pdbx_seq_one_letter_code
_entity_poly.pdbx_strand_id
1 'polypeptide(L)'
;MEPKRCTFGASGASSSSFSPFSPLTEQGVPATTSAGVVAGCPLLPKGQLKKIRSTFILKKIFWHLKEKKKLETIRYNKSTQKRINININHYKEYTEKYSSIEIEMKPMENKYGRFININKEYEEYYHIYYNDNKKEQIKSTSLNKNDKVSKINIIIDYQVKSFNNLFYNCKCIESICFKKFYRNNITGMSNMFYGCSSLTNIDLSNFNTDNVTDMSGMFCDCSSLKELNLNNFNNNNVTNMRCMFSGCSSLTNINLSNFNTNNVTNMSCMFNECSSLTNIDLSNFNTDNVTTMSGMFCGCSSLTNIDLSNFNTDNVTNMIGMFSVCSSLKNIYLSNFDTSNVTNMYWMFYGCSSLEKLNLNNFNTSNVIDMSDMFNGCSSLIYLDLSNFDTSSVFLSNGMFDMCQTALLKNLKKKKISSKLKNLINILLNKLNN
;
A
#
# COMPACT_ATOMS: atom_id res chain seq x y z
N MET A 1 -27.95 12.90 -12.56
CA MET A 1 -27.31 11.60 -12.88
C MET A 1 -26.21 11.41 -11.88
N GLU A 2 -26.36 10.47 -10.97
CA GLU A 2 -25.32 10.15 -10.00
C GLU A 2 -24.07 9.66 -10.75
N PRO A 3 -22.85 10.09 -10.34
CA PRO A 3 -21.63 9.60 -10.99
C PRO A 3 -21.51 8.09 -10.74
N LYS A 4 -21.45 7.31 -11.81
CA LYS A 4 -21.15 5.88 -11.72
C LYS A 4 -19.82 5.71 -11.02
N ARG A 5 -19.79 5.05 -9.85
CA ARG A 5 -18.56 4.63 -9.18
C ARG A 5 -17.69 3.88 -10.19
N CYS A 6 -16.46 4.34 -10.38
CA CYS A 6 -15.45 3.61 -11.15
C CYS A 6 -15.00 2.39 -10.35
N THR A 7 -15.86 1.36 -10.27
CA THR A 7 -15.41 0.05 -9.78
C THR A 7 -14.64 -0.62 -10.89
N PHE A 8 -13.33 -0.48 -10.89
CA PHE A 8 -12.48 -1.38 -11.68
C PHE A 8 -12.65 -2.79 -11.09
N GLY A 9 -13.56 -3.56 -11.69
CA GLY A 9 -13.82 -4.93 -11.31
C GLY A 9 -12.48 -5.68 -11.25
N ALA A 10 -12.29 -6.44 -10.19
CA ALA A 10 -11.24 -7.44 -10.12
C ALA A 10 -11.52 -8.46 -11.22
N SER A 11 -11.05 -8.18 -12.46
CA SER A 11 -11.01 -9.17 -13.53
C SER A 11 -10.08 -10.27 -13.05
N GLY A 12 -10.67 -11.45 -12.89
CA GLY A 12 -10.07 -12.62 -12.30
C GLY A 12 -8.68 -12.94 -12.84
N ALA A 13 -7.73 -12.93 -11.96
CA ALA A 13 -6.54 -13.75 -12.12
C ALA A 13 -7.01 -15.19 -11.99
N SER A 14 -7.06 -15.88 -13.11
CA SER A 14 -7.24 -17.33 -13.17
C SER A 14 -6.21 -17.98 -12.25
N SER A 15 -6.70 -18.64 -11.22
CA SER A 15 -5.92 -19.52 -10.36
C SER A 15 -5.37 -20.67 -11.20
N SER A 16 -4.14 -20.54 -11.69
CA SER A 16 -3.37 -21.69 -12.10
C SER A 16 -2.98 -22.45 -10.85
N SER A 17 -3.62 -23.59 -10.64
CA SER A 17 -3.30 -24.59 -9.64
C SER A 17 -1.89 -25.10 -9.85
N PHE A 18 -0.93 -24.64 -9.04
CA PHE A 18 0.32 -25.34 -8.84
C PHE A 18 0.09 -26.40 -7.76
N SER A 19 0.20 -27.64 -8.16
CA SER A 19 0.24 -28.82 -7.28
C SER A 19 1.46 -28.73 -6.37
N PRO A 20 1.34 -29.12 -5.10
CA PRO A 20 2.47 -29.12 -4.17
C PRO A 20 3.48 -30.22 -4.54
N PHE A 21 4.74 -29.84 -4.63
CA PHE A 21 5.86 -30.78 -4.70
C PHE A 21 5.83 -31.67 -3.48
N SER A 22 5.87 -32.97 -3.73
CA SER A 22 6.05 -34.02 -2.73
C SER A 22 7.41 -33.87 -2.03
N PRO A 23 7.49 -34.06 -0.71
CA PRO A 23 8.78 -34.04 -0.03
C PRO A 23 9.55 -35.33 -0.35
N LEU A 24 10.83 -35.18 -0.71
CA LEU A 24 11.79 -36.25 -0.82
C LEU A 24 11.92 -36.97 0.52
N THR A 25 11.71 -38.26 0.50
CA THR A 25 11.90 -39.18 1.60
C THR A 25 13.39 -39.28 1.95
N GLU A 26 13.79 -38.78 3.11
CA GLU A 26 15.04 -39.17 3.73
C GLU A 26 14.88 -40.58 4.36
N GLN A 27 15.75 -41.47 3.94
CA GLN A 27 15.85 -42.82 4.42
C GLN A 27 16.38 -42.87 5.84
N GLY A 28 15.88 -43.84 6.56
CA GLY A 28 15.95 -44.08 7.97
C GLY A 28 17.31 -44.13 8.64
N VAL A 29 17.32 -43.63 9.87
CA VAL A 29 18.24 -44.01 10.93
C VAL A 29 17.39 -44.51 12.12
N PRO A 30 17.77 -45.59 12.78
CA PRO A 30 16.88 -46.32 13.69
C PRO A 30 16.65 -45.56 15.00
N ALA A 31 15.42 -45.70 15.51
CA ALA A 31 14.99 -45.24 16.80
C ALA A 31 15.79 -45.92 17.94
N THR A 32 16.44 -45.10 18.77
CA THR A 32 16.79 -45.51 20.12
C THR A 32 15.94 -44.74 21.13
N THR A 33 15.11 -45.48 21.81
CA THR A 33 14.33 -45.07 22.96
C THR A 33 15.24 -44.58 24.11
N SER A 34 14.99 -43.40 24.62
CA SER A 34 14.95 -43.17 26.06
C SER A 34 14.43 -41.75 26.39
N ALA A 35 13.32 -41.74 27.10
CA ALA A 35 12.80 -40.57 27.76
C ALA A 35 13.85 -40.07 28.79
N GLY A 36 14.43 -38.87 28.47
CA GLY A 36 15.21 -38.12 29.42
C GLY A 36 14.62 -36.74 29.52
N VAL A 37 13.78 -36.50 30.54
CA VAL A 37 13.38 -35.19 30.99
C VAL A 37 14.65 -34.42 31.32
N VAL A 38 15.08 -33.51 30.45
CA VAL A 38 16.16 -32.56 30.77
C VAL A 38 15.57 -31.51 31.72
N ALA A 39 15.73 -31.80 33.02
CA ALA A 39 15.49 -30.85 34.09
C ALA A 39 16.18 -29.53 33.79
N GLY A 40 15.46 -28.42 33.99
CA GLY A 40 15.94 -27.07 33.73
C GLY A 40 17.33 -26.83 34.30
N CYS A 41 18.23 -26.38 33.43
CA CYS A 41 19.57 -25.95 33.85
C CYS A 41 19.42 -24.87 34.94
N PRO A 42 19.96 -25.07 36.17
CA PRO A 42 19.80 -24.11 37.24
C PRO A 42 20.42 -22.77 36.83
N LEU A 43 19.69 -21.68 37.07
CA LEU A 43 20.19 -20.31 36.89
C LEU A 43 21.47 -20.15 37.69
N LEU A 44 22.59 -19.86 37.06
CA LEU A 44 23.82 -19.48 37.75
C LEU A 44 23.51 -18.25 38.58
N PRO A 45 23.78 -18.26 39.92
CA PRO A 45 23.52 -17.12 40.78
C PRO A 45 24.20 -15.85 40.28
N LYS A 46 23.57 -14.70 40.51
CA LYS A 46 24.13 -13.39 40.13
C LYS A 46 25.56 -13.24 40.70
N GLY A 47 26.53 -13.01 39.80
CA GLY A 47 27.95 -12.83 40.20
C GLY A 47 28.89 -14.01 39.91
N GLN A 48 28.43 -15.21 39.72
CA GLN A 48 29.33 -16.37 39.47
C GLN A 48 30.03 -16.31 38.12
N LEU A 49 29.44 -15.68 37.08
CA LEU A 49 30.07 -15.51 35.77
C LEU A 49 31.41 -14.76 35.85
N LYS A 50 31.58 -13.86 36.81
CA LYS A 50 32.85 -13.14 37.01
C LYS A 50 33.96 -14.05 37.50
N LYS A 51 33.66 -15.18 38.16
CA LYS A 51 34.63 -16.14 38.67
C LYS A 51 35.22 -17.05 37.60
N ILE A 52 34.54 -17.17 36.42
CA ILE A 52 35.03 -17.99 35.31
C ILE A 52 36.14 -17.25 34.60
N ARG A 53 37.40 -17.65 34.82
CA ARG A 53 38.57 -17.02 34.21
C ARG A 53 38.74 -17.38 32.72
N SER A 54 38.39 -18.58 32.32
CA SER A 54 38.53 -19.03 30.93
C SER A 54 37.44 -18.44 30.01
N THR A 55 37.87 -17.69 29.00
CA THR A 55 37.01 -17.15 27.94
C THR A 55 36.41 -18.26 27.08
N PHE A 56 37.14 -19.36 26.89
CA PHE A 56 36.67 -20.52 26.16
C PHE A 56 35.48 -21.19 26.85
N ILE A 57 35.61 -21.41 28.18
CA ILE A 57 34.51 -21.99 28.99
C ILE A 57 33.30 -21.07 28.98
N LEU A 58 33.49 -19.75 29.12
CA LEU A 58 32.42 -18.78 29.03
C LEU A 58 31.70 -18.87 27.66
N LYS A 59 32.44 -18.85 26.55
CA LYS A 59 31.87 -18.97 25.20
C LYS A 59 31.09 -20.28 25.06
N LYS A 60 31.60 -21.40 25.57
CA LYS A 60 30.92 -22.70 25.51
C LYS A 60 29.63 -22.74 26.31
N ILE A 61 29.58 -22.14 27.50
CA ILE A 61 28.37 -22.02 28.33
C ILE A 61 27.32 -21.17 27.56
N PHE A 62 27.75 -20.01 27.03
CA PHE A 62 26.87 -19.11 26.30
C PHE A 62 26.41 -19.68 24.95
N TRP A 63 27.16 -20.58 24.32
CA TRP A 63 26.77 -21.27 23.11
C TRP A 63 25.48 -22.09 23.30
N HIS A 64 25.31 -22.73 24.46
CA HIS A 64 24.14 -23.55 24.78
C HIS A 64 22.91 -22.76 25.28
N LEU A 65 23.06 -21.46 25.52
CA LEU A 65 21.93 -20.63 25.94
C LEU A 65 21.16 -20.10 24.72
N LYS A 66 19.81 -20.10 24.81
CA LYS A 66 19.00 -19.37 23.83
C LYS A 66 19.38 -17.88 23.85
N GLU A 67 19.34 -17.22 22.69
CA GLU A 67 19.79 -15.82 22.51
C GLU A 67 19.21 -14.85 23.58
N LYS A 68 17.89 -14.92 23.82
CA LYS A 68 17.23 -14.14 24.86
C LYS A 68 17.92 -14.28 26.22
N LYS A 69 18.11 -15.54 26.66
CA LYS A 69 18.72 -15.84 27.95
C LYS A 69 20.18 -15.40 28.04
N LYS A 70 20.91 -15.52 26.92
CA LYS A 70 22.28 -15.08 26.75
C LYS A 70 22.40 -13.57 27.01
N LEU A 71 21.62 -12.76 26.31
CA LEU A 71 21.64 -11.31 26.40
C LEU A 71 21.13 -10.81 27.76
N GLU A 72 20.04 -11.37 28.29
CA GLU A 72 19.52 -11.03 29.62
C GLU A 72 20.55 -11.30 30.74
N THR A 73 21.28 -12.44 30.68
CA THR A 73 22.24 -12.84 31.69
C THR A 73 23.41 -11.88 31.79
N ILE A 74 23.80 -11.25 30.69
CA ILE A 74 24.98 -10.37 30.64
C ILE A 74 24.65 -8.89 30.50
N ARG A 75 23.38 -8.49 30.48
CA ARG A 75 22.88 -7.13 30.19
C ARG A 75 23.64 -6.04 30.93
N TYR A 76 23.99 -6.29 32.21
CA TYR A 76 24.68 -5.35 33.08
C TYR A 76 26.12 -5.72 33.35
N ASN A 77 26.71 -6.70 32.66
CA ASN A 77 28.07 -7.19 32.91
C ASN A 77 29.01 -6.88 31.73
N LYS A 78 29.49 -5.63 31.65
CA LYS A 78 30.38 -5.13 30.61
C LYS A 78 31.65 -6.00 30.43
N SER A 79 32.22 -6.52 31.52
CA SER A 79 33.42 -7.38 31.46
C SER A 79 33.13 -8.69 30.76
N THR A 80 32.02 -9.36 31.06
CA THR A 80 31.61 -10.59 30.38
C THR A 80 31.23 -10.32 28.91
N GLN A 81 30.52 -9.23 28.64
CA GLN A 81 30.17 -8.82 27.24
C GLN A 81 31.43 -8.71 26.39
N LYS A 82 32.47 -7.99 26.87
CA LYS A 82 33.74 -7.83 26.17
C LYS A 82 34.44 -9.18 25.94
N ARG A 83 34.45 -10.08 26.91
CA ARG A 83 35.11 -11.38 26.83
C ARG A 83 34.47 -12.34 25.84
N ILE A 84 33.15 -12.29 25.67
CA ILE A 84 32.42 -13.14 24.70
C ILE A 84 32.09 -12.40 23.40
N ASN A 85 32.62 -11.18 23.24
CA ASN A 85 32.43 -10.31 22.05
C ASN A 85 30.96 -9.95 21.78
N ILE A 86 30.19 -9.65 22.84
CA ILE A 86 28.82 -9.12 22.69
C ILE A 86 28.84 -7.61 22.91
N ASN A 87 28.32 -6.87 21.94
CA ASN A 87 28.22 -5.41 21.92
C ASN A 87 26.79 -4.94 21.77
N ILE A 88 26.56 -3.65 21.65
CA ILE A 88 25.24 -3.04 21.52
C ILE A 88 24.48 -3.53 20.29
N ASN A 89 25.19 -3.82 19.19
CA ASN A 89 24.56 -4.28 17.95
C ASN A 89 23.86 -5.63 18.13
N HIS A 90 24.41 -6.57 18.90
CA HIS A 90 23.75 -7.85 19.22
C HIS A 90 22.43 -7.63 19.97
N TYR A 91 22.36 -6.62 20.87
CA TYR A 91 21.12 -6.27 21.53
C TYR A 91 20.11 -5.62 20.57
N LYS A 92 20.60 -4.79 19.65
CA LYS A 92 19.79 -4.17 18.62
C LYS A 92 19.20 -5.24 17.71
N GLU A 93 20.03 -6.11 17.13
CA GLU A 93 19.61 -7.25 16.27
C GLU A 93 18.60 -8.16 16.99
N TYR A 94 18.84 -8.45 18.27
CA TYR A 94 17.89 -9.23 19.05
C TYR A 94 16.54 -8.51 19.19
N THR A 95 16.56 -7.22 19.48
CA THR A 95 15.33 -6.41 19.63
C THR A 95 14.57 -6.33 18.32
N GLU A 96 15.27 -6.11 17.22
CA GLU A 96 14.70 -6.07 15.85
C GLU A 96 14.08 -7.41 15.45
N LYS A 97 14.54 -8.52 16.00
CA LYS A 97 14.05 -9.86 15.65
C LYS A 97 12.98 -10.40 16.58
N TYR A 98 13.10 -10.12 17.90
CA TYR A 98 12.34 -10.84 18.92
C TYR A 98 11.51 -9.98 19.86
N SER A 99 11.51 -8.64 19.73
CA SER A 99 10.65 -7.82 20.57
C SER A 99 9.17 -8.02 20.25
N SER A 100 8.31 -7.87 21.26
CA SER A 100 6.87 -7.75 21.02
C SER A 100 6.55 -6.41 20.36
N ILE A 101 5.46 -6.36 19.61
CA ILE A 101 4.87 -5.12 19.12
C ILE A 101 3.74 -4.74 20.07
N GLU A 102 3.66 -3.46 20.44
CA GLU A 102 2.64 -2.93 21.34
C GLU A 102 1.80 -1.88 20.61
N ILE A 103 0.48 -2.13 20.57
CA ILE A 103 -0.49 -1.29 19.88
C ILE A 103 -1.52 -0.81 20.90
N GLU A 104 -1.83 0.48 20.85
CA GLU A 104 -2.93 1.09 21.59
C GLU A 104 -3.98 1.58 20.60
N MET A 105 -5.24 1.25 20.85
CA MET A 105 -6.35 1.69 20.00
C MET A 105 -7.44 2.33 20.85
N LYS A 106 -8.09 3.34 20.29
CA LYS A 106 -9.28 3.97 20.85
C LYS A 106 -10.49 3.59 20.01
N PRO A 107 -11.49 2.94 20.59
CA PRO A 107 -12.76 2.70 19.91
C PRO A 107 -13.48 4.01 19.57
N MET A 108 -14.22 4.01 18.47
CA MET A 108 -15.15 5.08 18.12
C MET A 108 -16.39 4.97 18.99
N GLU A 109 -16.83 6.07 19.56
CA GLU A 109 -18.01 6.12 20.40
C GLU A 109 -19.26 5.63 19.63
N ASN A 110 -20.08 4.80 20.30
CA ASN A 110 -21.30 4.20 19.76
C ASN A 110 -21.11 3.36 18.47
N LYS A 111 -19.87 2.91 18.18
CA LYS A 111 -19.62 1.94 17.11
C LYS A 111 -19.09 0.62 17.68
N TYR A 112 -19.65 -0.47 17.17
CA TYR A 112 -19.38 -1.82 17.62
C TYR A 112 -18.96 -2.70 16.44
N GLY A 113 -18.44 -3.87 16.72
CA GLY A 113 -17.99 -4.82 15.71
C GLY A 113 -16.51 -5.16 15.82
N ARG A 114 -15.99 -5.73 14.77
CA ARG A 114 -14.60 -6.22 14.75
C ARG A 114 -13.58 -5.08 14.85
N PHE A 115 -12.60 -5.24 15.73
CA PHE A 115 -11.50 -4.28 15.91
C PHE A 115 -10.14 -4.85 15.53
N ILE A 116 -10.03 -6.17 15.30
CA ILE A 116 -8.82 -6.85 14.82
C ILE A 116 -9.19 -8.15 14.12
N ASN A 117 -8.41 -8.55 13.11
CA ASN A 117 -8.51 -9.85 12.45
C ASN A 117 -7.29 -10.69 12.78
N ILE A 118 -7.48 -11.77 13.50
CA ILE A 118 -6.42 -12.68 13.91
C ILE A 118 -6.64 -14.02 13.20
N ASN A 119 -5.62 -14.51 12.50
CA ASN A 119 -5.63 -15.88 11.99
C ASN A 119 -5.54 -16.84 13.19
N LYS A 120 -6.39 -17.88 13.20
CA LYS A 120 -6.45 -18.89 14.27
C LYS A 120 -5.11 -19.54 14.59
N GLU A 121 -4.25 -19.71 13.59
CA GLU A 121 -2.90 -20.28 13.76
C GLU A 121 -1.98 -19.41 14.63
N TYR A 122 -2.26 -18.12 14.73
CA TYR A 122 -1.45 -17.15 15.47
C TYR A 122 -2.16 -16.55 16.67
N GLU A 123 -3.37 -17.02 17.03
CA GLU A 123 -4.20 -16.45 18.10
C GLU A 123 -3.48 -16.43 19.45
N GLU A 124 -2.69 -17.45 19.77
CA GLU A 124 -1.92 -17.53 21.03
C GLU A 124 -0.83 -16.47 21.19
N TYR A 125 -0.41 -15.84 20.06
CA TYR A 125 0.62 -14.81 20.03
C TYR A 125 0.08 -13.39 20.13
N TYR A 126 -1.26 -13.23 20.28
CA TYR A 126 -1.92 -11.96 20.47
C TYR A 126 -2.48 -11.86 21.88
N HIS A 127 -2.06 -10.84 22.60
CA HIS A 127 -2.50 -10.58 23.97
C HIS A 127 -3.28 -9.27 23.99
N ILE A 128 -4.59 -9.33 24.21
CA ILE A 128 -5.53 -8.22 24.14
C ILE A 128 -6.01 -7.86 25.54
N TYR A 129 -6.03 -6.56 25.84
CA TYR A 129 -6.44 -6.03 27.14
C TYR A 129 -7.32 -4.80 26.95
N TYR A 130 -8.37 -4.65 27.78
CA TYR A 130 -9.26 -3.48 27.79
C TYR A 130 -8.93 -2.55 28.95
N ASN A 131 -9.02 -1.23 28.71
CA ASN A 131 -8.96 -0.19 29.74
C ASN A 131 -7.74 -0.30 30.69
N ASP A 132 -6.57 -0.65 30.13
CA ASP A 132 -5.31 -0.86 30.87
C ASP A 132 -5.32 -1.99 31.93
N ASN A 133 -6.37 -2.82 31.95
CA ASN A 133 -6.46 -4.00 32.81
C ASN A 133 -5.58 -5.15 32.29
N LYS A 134 -4.28 -5.12 32.58
CA LYS A 134 -3.32 -6.16 32.16
C LYS A 134 -3.47 -7.51 32.89
N LYS A 135 -4.35 -7.61 33.86
CA LYS A 135 -4.59 -8.86 34.61
C LYS A 135 -5.52 -9.82 33.89
N GLU A 136 -6.37 -9.31 33.02
CA GLU A 136 -7.38 -10.07 32.30
C GLU A 136 -7.17 -9.96 30.80
N GLN A 137 -6.75 -11.05 30.18
CA GLN A 137 -6.60 -11.15 28.74
C GLN A 137 -7.94 -11.41 28.07
N ILE A 138 -8.26 -10.61 27.08
CA ILE A 138 -9.52 -10.72 26.32
C ILE A 138 -9.31 -11.63 25.10
N LYS A 139 -10.24 -12.56 24.87
CA LYS A 139 -10.22 -13.42 23.68
C LYS A 139 -11.07 -12.89 22.52
N SER A 140 -11.98 -11.96 22.81
CA SER A 140 -12.81 -11.35 21.78
C SER A 140 -11.98 -10.50 20.81
N THR A 141 -12.33 -10.56 19.54
CA THR A 141 -11.80 -9.69 18.46
C THR A 141 -12.82 -8.65 18.03
N SER A 142 -13.95 -8.55 18.73
CA SER A 142 -15.05 -7.65 18.42
C SER A 142 -15.58 -6.97 19.69
N LEU A 143 -16.00 -5.71 19.55
CA LEU A 143 -16.70 -4.95 20.58
C LEU A 143 -18.20 -5.13 20.45
N ASN A 144 -18.87 -5.31 21.57
CA ASN A 144 -20.33 -5.38 21.68
C ASN A 144 -20.91 -4.12 22.33
N LYS A 145 -22.21 -3.88 22.18
CA LYS A 145 -22.89 -2.71 22.73
C LYS A 145 -22.78 -2.56 24.26
N ASN A 146 -22.61 -3.67 24.95
CA ASN A 146 -22.49 -3.69 26.43
C ASN A 146 -21.05 -3.51 26.93
N ASP A 147 -20.06 -3.56 26.01
CA ASP A 147 -18.66 -3.42 26.38
C ASP A 147 -18.34 -1.94 26.66
N LYS A 148 -17.97 -1.64 27.91
CA LYS A 148 -17.51 -0.30 28.34
C LYS A 148 -16.03 -0.16 28.09
N VAL A 149 -15.62 -0.11 26.82
CA VAL A 149 -14.21 -0.07 26.41
C VAL A 149 -13.87 1.31 25.88
N SER A 150 -12.96 2.00 26.57
CA SER A 150 -12.39 3.29 26.13
C SER A 150 -11.02 3.13 25.47
N LYS A 151 -10.36 2.00 25.72
CA LYS A 151 -8.99 1.71 25.24
C LYS A 151 -8.81 0.22 25.02
N ILE A 152 -8.13 -0.15 23.91
CA ILE A 152 -7.71 -1.52 23.63
C ILE A 152 -6.18 -1.53 23.52
N ASN A 153 -5.53 -2.38 24.29
CA ASN A 153 -4.09 -2.60 24.21
C ASN A 153 -3.84 -4.00 23.64
N ILE A 154 -2.97 -4.09 22.64
CA ILE A 154 -2.61 -5.34 21.97
C ILE A 154 -1.11 -5.50 22.05
N ILE A 155 -0.66 -6.67 22.50
CA ILE A 155 0.73 -7.09 22.47
C ILE A 155 0.84 -8.25 21.48
N ILE A 156 1.73 -8.15 20.50
CA ILE A 156 1.94 -9.15 19.47
C ILE A 156 3.32 -9.74 19.61
N ASP A 157 3.40 -11.05 19.78
CA ASP A 157 4.66 -11.75 19.94
C ASP A 157 5.44 -11.89 18.62
N TYR A 158 6.72 -12.24 18.74
CA TYR A 158 7.66 -12.26 17.61
C TYR A 158 7.38 -13.33 16.55
N GLN A 159 6.53 -14.31 16.83
CA GLN A 159 6.17 -15.38 15.88
C GLN A 159 5.35 -14.86 14.71
N VAL A 160 4.56 -13.79 14.93
CA VAL A 160 3.78 -13.15 13.87
C VAL A 160 4.71 -12.38 12.93
N LYS A 161 4.68 -12.69 11.64
CA LYS A 161 5.55 -12.10 10.60
C LYS A 161 4.81 -11.38 9.49
N SER A 162 3.48 -11.40 9.52
CA SER A 162 2.64 -10.72 8.54
C SER A 162 1.47 -10.02 9.22
N PHE A 163 1.16 -8.83 8.74
CA PHE A 163 0.02 -8.01 9.16
C PHE A 163 -1.00 -7.85 8.04
N ASN A 164 -0.95 -8.72 7.03
CA ASN A 164 -1.97 -8.71 5.98
C ASN A 164 -3.37 -8.80 6.60
N ASN A 165 -4.24 -7.86 6.24
CA ASN A 165 -5.62 -7.76 6.72
C ASN A 165 -5.79 -7.58 8.25
N LEU A 166 -4.76 -7.22 9.03
CA LEU A 166 -4.82 -7.23 10.50
C LEU A 166 -5.99 -6.40 11.04
N PHE A 167 -6.25 -5.23 10.46
CA PHE A 167 -7.38 -4.35 10.82
C PHE A 167 -8.39 -4.20 9.68
N TYR A 168 -8.46 -5.17 8.77
CA TYR A 168 -9.37 -5.15 7.63
C TYR A 168 -10.84 -4.98 8.08
N ASN A 169 -11.52 -3.92 7.57
CA ASN A 169 -12.90 -3.57 7.92
C ASN A 169 -13.17 -3.34 9.43
N CYS A 170 -12.15 -2.87 10.18
CA CYS A 170 -12.33 -2.51 11.60
C CYS A 170 -12.95 -1.11 11.73
N LYS A 171 -14.27 -1.02 11.46
CA LYS A 171 -15.03 0.24 11.38
C LYS A 171 -15.40 0.84 12.73
N CYS A 172 -15.07 0.20 13.85
CA CYS A 172 -15.37 0.67 15.20
C CYS A 172 -14.15 1.35 15.88
N ILE A 173 -13.05 1.56 15.16
CA ILE A 173 -11.83 2.16 15.72
C ILE A 173 -11.66 3.58 15.21
N GLU A 174 -11.45 4.51 16.15
CA GLU A 174 -11.20 5.94 15.91
C GLU A 174 -9.73 6.24 15.73
N SER A 175 -8.86 5.63 16.58
CA SER A 175 -7.42 5.83 16.47
C SER A 175 -6.60 4.58 16.78
N ILE A 176 -5.42 4.50 16.16
CA ILE A 176 -4.43 3.43 16.36
C ILE A 176 -3.05 4.06 16.57
N CYS A 177 -2.33 3.61 17.61
CA CYS A 177 -0.97 4.04 17.91
C CYS A 177 -0.05 2.83 18.11
N PHE A 178 1.02 2.75 17.35
CA PHE A 178 2.07 1.75 17.52
C PHE A 178 3.07 2.24 18.56
N LYS A 179 2.82 1.94 19.85
CA LYS A 179 3.68 2.37 20.98
C LYS A 179 5.09 1.79 20.90
N LYS A 180 5.21 0.58 20.29
CA LYS A 180 6.49 -0.11 20.16
C LYS A 180 6.46 -1.04 18.94
N PHE A 181 7.35 -0.79 18.00
CA PHE A 181 7.50 -1.60 16.80
C PHE A 181 8.96 -1.56 16.30
N TYR A 182 9.85 -2.30 16.96
CA TYR A 182 11.26 -2.34 16.60
C TYR A 182 11.62 -3.52 15.69
N ARG A 183 10.70 -4.48 15.51
CA ARG A 183 10.94 -5.65 14.69
C ARG A 183 11.01 -5.27 13.21
N ASN A 184 11.97 -5.88 12.51
CA ASN A 184 12.15 -5.75 11.07
C ASN A 184 11.78 -7.02 10.28
N ASN A 185 11.14 -8.02 10.92
CA ASN A 185 10.81 -9.31 10.30
C ASN A 185 9.35 -9.39 9.80
N ILE A 186 8.66 -8.28 9.71
CA ILE A 186 7.33 -8.19 9.08
C ILE A 186 7.54 -7.98 7.58
N THR A 187 6.93 -8.86 6.77
CA THR A 187 7.11 -8.85 5.31
C THR A 187 5.85 -8.49 4.54
N GLY A 188 4.67 -8.67 5.10
CA GLY A 188 3.39 -8.37 4.46
C GLY A 188 2.56 -7.40 5.28
N MET A 189 2.02 -6.37 4.59
CA MET A 189 1.13 -5.37 5.15
C MET A 189 -0.04 -5.05 4.20
N SER A 190 -0.32 -5.94 3.24
CA SER A 190 -1.44 -5.72 2.31
C SER A 190 -2.77 -5.64 3.05
N ASN A 191 -3.59 -4.67 2.67
CA ASN A 191 -4.91 -4.39 3.24
C ASN A 191 -4.92 -4.22 4.77
N MET A 192 -3.78 -3.85 5.40
CA MET A 192 -3.67 -3.84 6.87
C MET A 192 -4.75 -3.01 7.54
N PHE A 193 -5.08 -1.83 6.98
CA PHE A 193 -6.12 -0.93 7.48
C PHE A 193 -7.28 -0.76 6.49
N TYR A 194 -7.40 -1.64 5.50
CA TYR A 194 -8.46 -1.56 4.49
C TYR A 194 -9.84 -1.43 5.14
N GLY A 195 -10.64 -0.45 4.71
CA GLY A 195 -12.02 -0.27 5.17
C GLY A 195 -12.15 0.21 6.63
N CYS A 196 -11.08 0.72 7.24
CA CYS A 196 -11.14 1.38 8.55
C CYS A 196 -11.79 2.76 8.43
N SER A 197 -13.04 2.80 8.00
CA SER A 197 -13.75 4.04 7.63
C SER A 197 -14.01 5.02 8.78
N SER A 198 -13.82 4.63 10.04
CA SER A 198 -13.91 5.52 11.21
C SER A 198 -12.54 5.98 11.73
N LEU A 199 -11.45 5.49 11.15
CA LEU A 199 -10.11 5.84 11.56
C LEU A 199 -9.83 7.30 11.19
N THR A 200 -9.69 8.16 12.21
CA THR A 200 -9.39 9.58 12.05
C THR A 200 -7.93 9.92 12.33
N ASN A 201 -7.26 9.09 13.14
CA ASN A 201 -5.89 9.29 13.54
C ASN A 201 -5.12 7.97 13.61
N ILE A 202 -3.90 7.96 13.08
CA ILE A 202 -2.97 6.84 13.16
C ILE A 202 -1.56 7.34 13.44
N ASP A 203 -0.96 6.83 14.54
CA ASP A 203 0.44 7.13 14.88
C ASP A 203 1.34 5.98 14.41
N LEU A 204 2.10 6.25 13.37
CA LEU A 204 3.07 5.35 12.75
C LEU A 204 4.53 5.75 13.05
N SER A 205 4.76 6.60 14.06
CA SER A 205 6.10 7.13 14.38
C SER A 205 7.12 6.04 14.74
N ASN A 206 6.65 4.92 15.28
CA ASN A 206 7.47 3.74 15.61
C ASN A 206 7.34 2.60 14.59
N PHE A 207 6.68 2.84 13.45
CA PHE A 207 6.38 1.80 12.48
C PHE A 207 7.64 1.40 11.69
N ASN A 208 7.87 0.10 11.53
CA ASN A 208 9.00 -0.43 10.77
C ASN A 208 8.51 -1.19 9.54
N THR A 209 8.96 -0.77 8.38
CA THR A 209 8.61 -1.33 7.09
C THR A 209 9.81 -1.87 6.31
N ASP A 210 10.99 -2.02 6.96
CA ASP A 210 12.26 -2.34 6.30
C ASP A 210 12.23 -3.57 5.36
N ASN A 211 11.42 -4.58 5.69
CA ASN A 211 11.35 -5.82 4.90
C ASN A 211 9.97 -6.05 4.28
N VAL A 212 9.13 -5.03 4.23
CA VAL A 212 7.82 -5.11 3.58
C VAL A 212 7.97 -5.05 2.07
N THR A 213 7.33 -5.99 1.37
CA THR A 213 7.37 -6.09 -0.09
C THR A 213 6.03 -5.75 -0.74
N ASP A 214 4.92 -5.87 0.00
CA ASP A 214 3.56 -5.61 -0.48
C ASP A 214 2.81 -4.69 0.50
N MET A 215 2.46 -3.49 0.02
CA MET A 215 1.64 -2.50 0.71
C MET A 215 0.32 -2.24 -0.01
N SER A 216 -0.11 -3.18 -0.88
CA SER A 216 -1.36 -3.02 -1.63
C SER A 216 -2.56 -2.84 -0.70
N GLY A 217 -3.40 -1.86 -0.99
CA GLY A 217 -4.62 -1.55 -0.24
C GLY A 217 -4.41 -1.18 1.22
N MET A 218 -3.17 -0.85 1.67
CA MET A 218 -2.85 -0.71 3.09
C MET A 218 -3.78 0.26 3.82
N PHE A 219 -4.15 1.38 3.21
CA PHE A 219 -5.08 2.37 3.75
C PHE A 219 -6.34 2.54 2.90
N CYS A 220 -6.62 1.57 2.02
CA CYS A 220 -7.79 1.65 1.14
C CYS A 220 -9.08 1.81 1.96
N ASP A 221 -9.98 2.70 1.51
CA ASP A 221 -11.24 3.04 2.19
C ASP A 221 -11.11 3.53 3.65
N CYS A 222 -9.96 4.12 4.03
CA CYS A 222 -9.81 4.88 5.26
C CYS A 222 -10.44 6.27 5.10
N SER A 223 -11.75 6.31 4.86
CA SER A 223 -12.46 7.49 4.37
C SER A 223 -12.55 8.67 5.35
N SER A 224 -12.28 8.47 6.64
CA SER A 224 -12.24 9.54 7.66
C SER A 224 -10.83 10.09 7.92
N LEU A 225 -9.79 9.51 7.32
CA LEU A 225 -8.41 9.93 7.55
C LEU A 225 -8.13 11.23 6.78
N LYS A 226 -7.79 12.31 7.51
CA LYS A 226 -7.53 13.64 6.94
C LYS A 226 -6.06 13.87 6.63
N GLU A 227 -5.19 13.33 7.45
CA GLU A 227 -3.73 13.46 7.38
C GLU A 227 -3.08 12.10 7.63
N LEU A 228 -1.94 11.87 6.98
CA LEU A 228 -1.18 10.64 7.14
C LEU A 228 0.32 10.96 7.09
N ASN A 229 1.02 10.64 8.18
CA ASN A 229 2.46 10.81 8.28
C ASN A 229 3.17 9.48 7.99
N LEU A 230 3.89 9.41 6.88
CA LEU A 230 4.65 8.25 6.42
C LEU A 230 6.17 8.47 6.46
N ASN A 231 6.66 9.48 7.18
CA ASN A 231 8.08 9.84 7.17
C ASN A 231 9.02 8.72 7.62
N ASN A 232 8.53 7.76 8.41
CA ASN A 232 9.31 6.63 8.91
C ASN A 232 9.19 5.37 8.04
N PHE A 233 8.45 5.45 6.93
CA PHE A 233 8.33 4.29 6.02
C PHE A 233 9.61 4.11 5.22
N ASN A 234 10.18 2.91 5.29
CA ASN A 234 11.23 2.46 4.40
C ASN A 234 10.62 1.57 3.31
N ASN A 235 10.48 2.12 2.11
CA ASN A 235 9.81 1.44 1.00
C ASN A 235 10.79 0.77 0.03
N ASN A 236 12.07 0.64 0.41
CA ASN A 236 13.12 0.16 -0.49
C ASN A 236 12.84 -1.23 -1.09
N ASN A 237 12.08 -2.06 -0.38
CA ASN A 237 11.76 -3.43 -0.82
C ASN A 237 10.33 -3.56 -1.38
N VAL A 238 9.54 -2.47 -1.43
CA VAL A 238 8.15 -2.53 -1.86
C VAL A 238 8.05 -2.62 -3.38
N THR A 239 7.34 -3.62 -3.87
CA THR A 239 7.08 -3.84 -5.30
C THR A 239 5.64 -3.57 -5.71
N ASN A 240 4.70 -3.59 -4.75
CA ASN A 240 3.28 -3.44 -5.02
C ASN A 240 2.65 -2.39 -4.10
N MET A 241 2.14 -1.30 -4.70
CA MET A 241 1.43 -0.20 -4.02
C MET A 241 0.01 -0.01 -4.56
N ARG A 242 -0.53 -1.04 -5.23
CA ARG A 242 -1.90 -1.00 -5.77
C ARG A 242 -2.91 -0.58 -4.69
N CYS A 243 -3.78 0.39 -5.02
CA CYS A 243 -4.86 0.87 -4.15
C CYS A 243 -4.41 1.35 -2.75
N MET A 244 -3.13 1.69 -2.54
CA MET A 244 -2.60 1.94 -1.19
C MET A 244 -3.40 3.00 -0.42
N PHE A 245 -3.87 4.06 -1.10
CA PHE A 245 -4.67 5.15 -0.53
C PHE A 245 -6.05 5.28 -1.18
N SER A 246 -6.47 4.30 -1.99
CA SER A 246 -7.76 4.35 -2.67
C SER A 246 -8.91 4.55 -1.68
N GLY A 247 -9.87 5.43 -2.00
CA GLY A 247 -11.02 5.70 -1.13
C GLY A 247 -10.71 6.50 0.15
N CYS A 248 -9.50 7.05 0.31
CA CYS A 248 -9.18 7.99 1.37
C CYS A 248 -9.84 9.36 1.08
N SER A 249 -11.17 9.39 1.05
CA SER A 249 -11.95 10.53 0.54
C SER A 249 -11.85 11.81 1.37
N SER A 250 -11.44 11.73 2.64
CA SER A 250 -11.18 12.91 3.50
C SER A 250 -9.73 13.38 3.50
N LEU A 251 -8.81 12.66 2.82
CA LEU A 251 -7.38 12.97 2.81
C LEU A 251 -7.15 14.26 2.01
N THR A 252 -6.72 15.32 2.71
CA THR A 252 -6.50 16.64 2.10
C THR A 252 -5.05 16.87 1.71
N ASN A 253 -4.13 16.24 2.43
CA ASN A 253 -2.70 16.35 2.21
C ASN A 253 -1.99 15.05 2.60
N ILE A 254 -0.93 14.72 1.85
CA ILE A 254 -0.06 13.58 2.15
C ILE A 254 1.39 13.96 1.82
N ASN A 255 2.29 13.74 2.79
CA ASN A 255 3.72 13.95 2.58
C ASN A 255 4.38 12.66 2.11
N LEU A 256 4.86 12.67 0.87
CA LEU A 256 5.54 11.54 0.22
C LEU A 256 7.00 11.85 -0.11
N SER A 257 7.59 12.91 0.46
CA SER A 257 8.94 13.37 0.14
C SER A 257 10.04 12.32 0.39
N ASN A 258 9.83 11.41 1.34
CA ASN A 258 10.76 10.31 1.64
C ASN A 258 10.31 8.95 1.06
N PHE A 259 9.29 8.97 0.19
CA PHE A 259 8.68 7.74 -0.31
C PHE A 259 9.48 7.18 -1.49
N ASN A 260 10.18 6.07 -1.31
CA ASN A 260 10.96 5.42 -2.36
C ASN A 260 10.07 4.50 -3.21
N THR A 261 10.08 4.68 -4.52
CA THR A 261 9.30 3.87 -5.46
C THR A 261 10.15 3.10 -6.47
N ASN A 262 11.48 3.06 -6.28
CA ASN A 262 12.43 2.48 -7.24
C ASN A 262 12.12 1.02 -7.65
N ASN A 263 11.55 0.23 -6.75
CA ASN A 263 11.24 -1.18 -7.00
C ASN A 263 9.75 -1.44 -7.30
N VAL A 264 8.93 -0.38 -7.33
CA VAL A 264 7.47 -0.53 -7.51
C VAL A 264 7.15 -0.85 -8.97
N THR A 265 6.38 -1.91 -9.16
CA THR A 265 5.91 -2.35 -10.48
C THR A 265 4.42 -2.06 -10.70
N ASN A 266 3.64 -1.92 -9.64
CA ASN A 266 2.20 -1.69 -9.72
C ASN A 266 1.76 -0.51 -8.85
N MET A 267 1.27 0.56 -9.50
CA MET A 267 0.68 1.75 -8.89
C MET A 267 -0.81 1.93 -9.24
N SER A 268 -1.48 0.87 -9.72
CA SER A 268 -2.89 0.97 -10.11
C SER A 268 -3.75 1.45 -8.94
N CYS A 269 -4.64 2.40 -9.21
CA CYS A 269 -5.61 2.93 -8.25
C CYS A 269 -4.97 3.50 -6.96
N MET A 270 -3.67 3.86 -6.95
CA MET A 270 -2.97 4.24 -5.71
C MET A 270 -3.68 5.38 -4.96
N PHE A 271 -4.21 6.38 -5.67
CA PHE A 271 -4.95 7.52 -5.12
C PHE A 271 -6.40 7.59 -5.62
N ASN A 272 -6.94 6.46 -6.12
CA ASN A 272 -8.32 6.41 -6.62
C ASN A 272 -9.32 6.89 -5.55
N GLU A 273 -10.27 7.75 -5.94
CA GLU A 273 -11.28 8.33 -5.04
C GLU A 273 -10.72 9.10 -3.81
N CYS A 274 -9.49 9.63 -3.89
CA CYS A 274 -9.00 10.63 -2.95
C CYS A 274 -9.64 12.00 -3.24
N SER A 275 -10.95 12.08 -3.05
CA SER A 275 -11.78 13.20 -3.56
C SER A 275 -11.51 14.55 -2.90
N SER A 276 -10.93 14.59 -1.69
CA SER A 276 -10.55 15.83 -1.00
C SER A 276 -9.11 16.28 -1.28
N LEU A 277 -8.32 15.49 -2.01
CA LEU A 277 -6.92 15.80 -2.29
C LEU A 277 -6.84 16.96 -3.30
N THR A 278 -6.29 18.10 -2.88
CA THR A 278 -6.24 19.31 -3.70
C THR A 278 -4.94 19.45 -4.49
N ASN A 279 -3.86 18.93 -3.96
CA ASN A 279 -2.53 18.87 -4.58
C ASN A 279 -1.78 17.63 -4.06
N ILE A 280 -0.74 17.23 -4.80
CA ILE A 280 0.14 16.13 -4.43
C ILE A 280 1.52 16.38 -5.03
N ASP A 281 2.57 16.21 -4.21
CA ASP A 281 3.96 16.24 -4.68
C ASP A 281 4.48 14.83 -4.92
N LEU A 282 4.78 14.51 -6.17
CA LEU A 282 5.31 13.24 -6.63
C LEU A 282 6.70 13.39 -7.26
N SER A 283 7.38 14.51 -7.01
CA SER A 283 8.69 14.81 -7.61
C SER A 283 9.78 13.76 -7.30
N ASN A 284 9.63 13.05 -6.17
CA ASN A 284 10.56 11.98 -5.76
C ASN A 284 10.16 10.57 -6.26
N PHE A 285 9.04 10.44 -6.98
CA PHE A 285 8.63 9.13 -7.48
C PHE A 285 9.52 8.72 -8.66
N ASN A 286 10.13 7.56 -8.55
CA ASN A 286 10.74 6.85 -9.68
C ASN A 286 9.72 5.84 -10.21
N THR A 287 9.43 5.88 -11.50
CA THR A 287 8.46 5.01 -12.15
C THR A 287 9.08 4.09 -13.21
N ASP A 288 10.42 3.98 -13.26
CA ASP A 288 11.15 3.20 -14.27
C ASP A 288 10.70 1.73 -14.34
N ASN A 289 10.28 1.15 -13.22
CA ASN A 289 9.85 -0.25 -13.15
C ASN A 289 8.33 -0.43 -13.20
N VAL A 290 7.56 0.66 -13.30
CA VAL A 290 6.09 0.57 -13.24
C VAL A 290 5.51 0.08 -14.55
N THR A 291 4.68 -0.98 -14.48
CA THR A 291 4.03 -1.59 -15.64
C THR A 291 2.55 -1.22 -15.78
N THR A 292 1.92 -0.75 -14.72
CA THR A 292 0.51 -0.34 -14.73
C THR A 292 0.22 0.82 -13.80
N MET A 293 -0.49 1.83 -14.34
CA MET A 293 -0.95 3.04 -13.65
C MET A 293 -2.47 3.23 -13.80
N SER A 294 -3.22 2.14 -14.11
CA SER A 294 -4.67 2.24 -14.33
C SER A 294 -5.36 2.84 -13.09
N GLY A 295 -6.22 3.83 -13.32
CA GLY A 295 -7.00 4.50 -12.28
C GLY A 295 -6.20 5.21 -11.20
N MET A 296 -4.90 5.50 -11.40
CA MET A 296 -4.02 6.00 -10.33
C MET A 296 -4.59 7.23 -9.61
N PHE A 297 -5.22 8.15 -10.34
CA PHE A 297 -5.87 9.36 -9.81
C PHE A 297 -7.37 9.42 -10.10
N CYS A 298 -7.99 8.30 -10.49
CA CYS A 298 -9.41 8.27 -10.81
C CYS A 298 -10.24 8.79 -9.61
N GLY A 299 -11.17 9.72 -9.85
CA GLY A 299 -12.02 10.28 -8.78
C GLY A 299 -11.33 11.28 -7.85
N CYS A 300 -10.10 11.74 -8.14
CA CYS A 300 -9.48 12.86 -7.42
C CYS A 300 -10.17 14.18 -7.81
N SER A 301 -11.43 14.33 -7.42
CA SER A 301 -12.30 15.39 -7.92
C SER A 301 -11.92 16.81 -7.45
N SER A 302 -11.15 16.95 -6.37
CA SER A 302 -10.65 18.26 -5.89
C SER A 302 -9.25 18.61 -6.40
N LEU A 303 -8.56 17.67 -7.09
CA LEU A 303 -7.20 17.91 -7.60
C LEU A 303 -7.23 18.94 -8.72
N THR A 304 -6.50 20.06 -8.52
CA THR A 304 -6.52 21.18 -9.47
C THR A 304 -5.34 21.16 -10.44
N ASN A 305 -4.18 20.72 -9.98
CA ASN A 305 -2.96 20.67 -10.76
C ASN A 305 -2.19 19.39 -10.43
N ILE A 306 -1.55 18.81 -11.43
CA ILE A 306 -0.65 17.68 -11.22
C ILE A 306 0.55 17.76 -12.16
N ASP A 307 1.75 17.61 -11.59
CA ASP A 307 3.00 17.53 -12.34
C ASP A 307 3.54 16.11 -12.29
N LEU A 308 3.58 15.47 -13.45
CA LEU A 308 4.14 14.13 -13.67
C LEU A 308 5.28 14.18 -14.71
N SER A 309 5.92 15.34 -14.85
CA SER A 309 7.01 15.50 -15.82
C SER A 309 8.24 14.65 -15.51
N ASN A 310 8.37 14.17 -14.24
CA ASN A 310 9.42 13.24 -13.84
C ASN A 310 9.06 11.75 -14.06
N PHE A 311 7.80 11.43 -14.42
CA PHE A 311 7.39 10.04 -14.62
C PHE A 311 7.97 9.46 -15.91
N ASN A 312 8.69 8.36 -15.78
CA ASN A 312 9.03 7.47 -16.88
C ASN A 312 7.92 6.46 -17.06
N THR A 313 7.34 6.39 -18.27
CA THR A 313 6.25 5.47 -18.58
C THR A 313 6.60 4.43 -19.64
N ASP A 314 7.88 4.27 -19.98
CA ASP A 314 8.38 3.36 -21.02
C ASP A 314 7.89 1.92 -20.83
N ASN A 315 7.74 1.47 -19.57
CA ASN A 315 7.29 0.11 -19.25
C ASN A 315 5.78 0.00 -19.01
N VAL A 316 5.03 1.11 -19.08
CA VAL A 316 3.60 1.11 -18.78
C VAL A 316 2.79 0.59 -19.95
N THR A 317 1.98 -0.45 -19.71
CA THR A 317 1.10 -1.07 -20.73
C THR A 317 -0.37 -0.70 -20.55
N ASN A 318 -0.77 -0.21 -19.37
CA ASN A 318 -2.17 0.06 -19.04
C ASN A 318 -2.33 1.40 -18.32
N MET A 319 -3.07 2.33 -18.95
CA MET A 319 -3.42 3.67 -18.44
C MET A 319 -4.94 3.89 -18.36
N ILE A 320 -5.74 2.80 -18.28
CA ILE A 320 -7.20 2.90 -18.17
C ILE A 320 -7.57 3.85 -17.04
N GLY A 321 -8.39 4.86 -17.35
CA GLY A 321 -9.00 5.77 -16.38
C GLY A 321 -8.03 6.49 -15.47
N MET A 322 -6.76 6.68 -15.86
CA MET A 322 -5.72 7.22 -14.97
C MET A 322 -6.12 8.55 -14.32
N PHE A 323 -6.83 9.42 -15.03
CA PHE A 323 -7.34 10.71 -14.54
C PHE A 323 -8.87 10.80 -14.62
N SER A 324 -9.55 9.68 -14.72
CA SER A 324 -11.02 9.67 -14.85
C SER A 324 -11.67 10.40 -13.67
N VAL A 325 -12.67 11.25 -13.97
CA VAL A 325 -13.44 12.03 -12.97
C VAL A 325 -12.58 12.97 -12.09
N CYS A 326 -11.42 13.42 -12.59
CA CYS A 326 -10.67 14.53 -12.00
C CYS A 326 -11.34 15.86 -12.39
N SER A 327 -12.55 16.11 -11.86
CA SER A 327 -13.44 17.17 -12.36
C SER A 327 -12.93 18.59 -12.13
N SER A 328 -12.05 18.83 -11.13
CA SER A 328 -11.44 20.13 -10.86
C SER A 328 -10.08 20.34 -11.54
N LEU A 329 -9.57 19.33 -12.25
CA LEU A 329 -8.22 19.36 -12.84
C LEU A 329 -8.15 20.41 -13.96
N LYS A 330 -7.27 21.40 -13.79
CA LYS A 330 -7.04 22.50 -14.73
C LYS A 330 -5.73 22.34 -15.50
N ASN A 331 -4.66 21.95 -14.79
CA ASN A 331 -3.34 21.81 -15.38
C ASN A 331 -2.78 20.41 -15.11
N ILE A 332 -2.25 19.82 -16.18
CA ILE A 332 -1.58 18.52 -16.13
C ILE A 332 -0.30 18.59 -16.98
N TYR A 333 0.81 18.14 -16.40
CA TYR A 333 2.12 18.13 -17.07
C TYR A 333 2.56 16.68 -17.29
N LEU A 334 2.67 16.29 -18.57
CA LEU A 334 2.95 14.92 -19.02
C LEU A 334 4.14 14.87 -20.00
N SER A 335 5.11 15.78 -19.85
CA SER A 335 6.15 16.00 -20.88
C SER A 335 7.01 14.76 -21.17
N ASN A 336 7.21 13.88 -20.19
CA ASN A 336 8.05 12.69 -20.33
C ASN A 336 7.25 11.37 -20.51
N PHE A 337 5.93 11.48 -20.73
CA PHE A 337 5.13 10.27 -20.96
C PHE A 337 5.49 9.64 -22.30
N ASP A 338 6.07 8.46 -22.29
CA ASP A 338 6.12 7.55 -23.43
C ASP A 338 4.94 6.58 -23.34
N THR A 339 4.11 6.56 -24.38
CA THR A 339 2.94 5.69 -24.45
C THR A 339 3.08 4.59 -25.50
N SER A 340 4.29 4.37 -26.01
CA SER A 340 4.57 3.40 -27.08
C SER A 340 4.18 1.96 -26.73
N ASN A 341 4.24 1.59 -25.44
CA ASN A 341 3.85 0.28 -24.94
C ASN A 341 2.40 0.21 -24.42
N VAL A 342 1.68 1.33 -24.41
CA VAL A 342 0.30 1.37 -23.90
C VAL A 342 -0.67 0.76 -24.91
N THR A 343 -1.46 -0.20 -24.46
CA THR A 343 -2.48 -0.87 -25.29
C THR A 343 -3.89 -0.40 -24.99
N ASN A 344 -4.13 0.20 -23.83
CA ASN A 344 -5.48 0.63 -23.43
C ASN A 344 -5.47 1.99 -22.75
N MET A 345 -6.24 2.95 -23.31
CA MET A 345 -6.43 4.31 -22.79
C MET A 345 -7.92 4.63 -22.54
N TYR A 346 -8.74 3.57 -22.36
CA TYR A 346 -10.16 3.70 -22.02
C TYR A 346 -10.36 4.61 -20.81
N TRP A 347 -11.23 5.63 -20.91
CA TRP A 347 -11.55 6.58 -19.84
C TRP A 347 -10.36 7.42 -19.30
N MET A 348 -9.23 7.50 -19.98
CA MET A 348 -8.02 8.12 -19.40
C MET A 348 -8.27 9.53 -18.84
N PHE A 349 -9.05 10.36 -19.52
CA PHE A 349 -9.45 11.71 -19.12
C PHE A 349 -10.97 11.88 -18.99
N TYR A 350 -11.73 10.79 -18.86
CA TYR A 350 -13.18 10.83 -18.74
C TYR A 350 -13.62 11.76 -17.61
N GLY A 351 -14.53 12.71 -17.88
CA GLY A 351 -15.10 13.60 -16.87
C GLY A 351 -14.12 14.64 -16.29
N CYS A 352 -12.98 14.91 -16.94
CA CYS A 352 -12.10 16.02 -16.60
C CYS A 352 -12.74 17.36 -17.02
N SER A 353 -13.84 17.74 -16.37
CA SER A 353 -14.73 18.81 -16.83
C SER A 353 -14.14 20.21 -16.74
N SER A 354 -13.12 20.46 -15.89
CA SER A 354 -12.43 21.75 -15.75
C SER A 354 -11.17 21.88 -16.59
N LEU A 355 -10.77 20.84 -17.32
CA LEU A 355 -9.56 20.86 -18.13
C LEU A 355 -9.78 21.66 -19.42
N GLU A 356 -9.07 22.78 -19.53
CA GLU A 356 -9.21 23.68 -20.69
C GLU A 356 -8.23 23.38 -21.83
N LYS A 357 -7.02 22.93 -21.47
CA LYS A 357 -5.95 22.68 -22.44
C LYS A 357 -5.26 21.36 -22.11
N LEU A 358 -5.05 20.54 -23.14
CA LEU A 358 -4.35 19.27 -23.02
C LEU A 358 -3.39 19.11 -24.21
N ASN A 359 -2.12 18.97 -23.89
CA ASN A 359 -1.07 18.73 -24.87
C ASN A 359 -0.63 17.25 -24.78
N LEU A 360 -0.84 16.50 -25.84
CA LEU A 360 -0.49 15.08 -25.96
C LEU A 360 0.44 14.83 -27.16
N ASN A 361 1.23 15.83 -27.54
CA ASN A 361 2.11 15.75 -28.72
C ASN A 361 3.20 14.68 -28.60
N ASN A 362 3.54 14.26 -27.39
CA ASN A 362 4.50 13.18 -27.10
C ASN A 362 3.85 11.79 -27.04
N PHE A 363 2.53 11.69 -27.12
CA PHE A 363 1.85 10.38 -27.05
C PHE A 363 2.03 9.61 -28.36
N ASN A 364 2.58 8.41 -28.25
CA ASN A 364 2.59 7.42 -29.32
C ASN A 364 1.43 6.44 -29.10
N THR A 365 0.46 6.43 -30.00
CA THR A 365 -0.74 5.61 -29.86
C THR A 365 -0.80 4.43 -30.84
N SER A 366 0.31 4.08 -31.48
CA SER A 366 0.38 3.03 -32.49
C SER A 366 -0.04 1.65 -31.99
N ASN A 367 0.17 1.36 -30.69
CA ASN A 367 -0.21 0.10 -30.04
C ASN A 367 -1.53 0.16 -29.30
N VAL A 368 -2.20 1.32 -29.26
CA VAL A 368 -3.45 1.47 -28.52
C VAL A 368 -4.62 0.81 -29.27
N ILE A 369 -5.33 -0.08 -28.58
CA ILE A 369 -6.47 -0.82 -29.11
C ILE A 369 -7.79 -0.15 -28.72
N ASP A 370 -7.88 0.41 -27.51
CA ASP A 370 -9.11 1.00 -26.96
C ASP A 370 -8.86 2.43 -26.47
N MET A 371 -9.59 3.38 -27.07
CA MET A 371 -9.66 4.80 -26.70
C MET A 371 -11.10 5.22 -26.37
N SER A 372 -12.01 4.26 -26.09
CA SER A 372 -13.40 4.59 -25.83
C SER A 372 -13.52 5.55 -24.66
N ASP A 373 -14.40 6.54 -24.81
CA ASP A 373 -14.70 7.58 -23.80
C ASP A 373 -13.48 8.35 -23.29
N MET A 374 -12.34 8.33 -23.99
CA MET A 374 -11.08 8.90 -23.49
C MET A 374 -11.21 10.36 -23.05
N PHE A 375 -11.98 11.18 -23.76
CA PHE A 375 -12.24 12.60 -23.45
C PHE A 375 -13.71 12.89 -23.18
N ASN A 376 -14.54 11.86 -22.99
CA ASN A 376 -15.96 12.05 -22.72
C ASN A 376 -16.16 12.89 -21.45
N GLY A 377 -16.99 13.93 -21.51
CA GLY A 377 -17.24 14.83 -20.40
C GLY A 377 -16.14 15.87 -20.12
N CYS A 378 -15.15 16.02 -21.01
CA CYS A 378 -14.18 17.13 -20.96
C CYS A 378 -14.87 18.42 -21.45
N SER A 379 -15.86 18.91 -20.71
CA SER A 379 -16.77 19.97 -21.14
C SER A 379 -16.13 21.36 -21.25
N SER A 380 -14.99 21.61 -20.60
CA SER A 380 -14.26 22.89 -20.69
C SER A 380 -13.12 22.86 -21.71
N LEU A 381 -12.84 21.70 -22.34
CA LEU A 381 -11.68 21.53 -23.19
C LEU A 381 -11.82 22.33 -24.50
N ILE A 382 -10.92 23.31 -24.69
CA ILE A 382 -10.88 24.20 -25.86
C ILE A 382 -9.66 23.95 -26.74
N TYR A 383 -8.58 23.38 -26.18
CA TYR A 383 -7.37 23.03 -26.90
C TYR A 383 -6.98 21.56 -26.63
N LEU A 384 -6.83 20.81 -27.72
CA LEU A 384 -6.34 19.42 -27.69
C LEU A 384 -5.42 19.21 -28.89
N ASP A 385 -4.25 18.67 -28.68
CA ASP A 385 -3.34 18.28 -29.75
C ASP A 385 -3.31 16.76 -29.91
N LEU A 386 -3.76 16.28 -31.06
CA LEU A 386 -3.81 14.89 -31.47
C LEU A 386 -3.01 14.66 -32.76
N SER A 387 -2.06 15.55 -33.08
CA SER A 387 -1.35 15.48 -34.36
C SER A 387 -0.52 14.21 -34.54
N ASN A 388 -0.03 13.63 -33.43
CA ASN A 388 0.76 12.42 -33.37
C ASN A 388 -0.07 11.15 -33.07
N PHE A 389 -1.39 11.27 -32.97
CA PHE A 389 -2.24 10.11 -32.71
C PHE A 389 -2.32 9.20 -33.94
N ASP A 390 -1.73 8.03 -33.86
CA ASP A 390 -1.97 6.93 -34.80
C ASP A 390 -3.17 6.12 -34.32
N THR A 391 -4.13 5.92 -35.19
CA THR A 391 -5.36 5.16 -34.90
C THR A 391 -5.45 3.88 -35.71
N SER A 392 -4.37 3.45 -36.34
CA SER A 392 -4.35 2.24 -37.18
C SER A 392 -4.69 0.98 -36.38
N SER A 393 -4.19 0.87 -35.14
CA SER A 393 -4.46 -0.25 -34.24
C SER A 393 -5.73 -0.08 -33.39
N VAL A 394 -6.33 1.10 -33.35
CA VAL A 394 -7.51 1.38 -32.52
C VAL A 394 -8.72 0.62 -33.04
N PHE A 395 -9.24 -0.29 -32.22
CA PHE A 395 -10.46 -1.04 -32.53
C PHE A 395 -11.70 -0.36 -31.91
N LEU A 396 -11.59 0.10 -30.67
CA LEU A 396 -12.66 0.74 -29.89
C LEU A 396 -12.36 2.24 -29.67
N SER A 397 -13.34 3.10 -30.00
CA SER A 397 -13.25 4.56 -29.83
C SER A 397 -14.63 5.21 -29.62
N ASN A 398 -15.62 4.42 -29.15
CA ASN A 398 -16.97 4.91 -28.89
C ASN A 398 -16.96 5.99 -27.83
N GLY A 399 -17.79 7.02 -27.98
CA GLY A 399 -17.93 8.08 -26.98
C GLY A 399 -16.70 8.96 -26.75
N MET A 400 -15.61 8.78 -27.53
CA MET A 400 -14.30 9.42 -27.25
C MET A 400 -14.38 10.91 -27.01
N PHE A 401 -15.30 11.63 -27.65
CA PHE A 401 -15.47 13.08 -27.55
C PHE A 401 -16.87 13.47 -27.10
N ASP A 402 -17.66 12.55 -26.56
CA ASP A 402 -19.00 12.87 -26.10
C ASP A 402 -18.96 13.94 -25.02
N MET A 403 -19.94 14.85 -25.01
CA MET A 403 -20.01 15.99 -24.09
C MET A 403 -18.82 16.98 -24.15
N CYS A 404 -17.96 16.89 -25.16
CA CYS A 404 -16.96 17.91 -25.46
C CYS A 404 -17.58 19.12 -26.12
N GLN A 405 -16.90 20.29 -26.02
CA GLN A 405 -17.37 21.51 -26.66
C GLN A 405 -17.41 21.39 -28.20
N THR A 406 -18.49 21.87 -28.81
CA THR A 406 -18.63 21.95 -30.27
C THR A 406 -17.49 22.75 -30.94
N ALA A 407 -17.01 23.79 -30.26
CA ALA A 407 -15.88 24.61 -30.72
C ALA A 407 -14.59 23.79 -30.85
N LEU A 408 -14.29 22.93 -29.84
CA LEU A 408 -13.17 22.00 -29.89
C LEU A 408 -13.29 21.06 -31.09
N LEU A 409 -14.44 20.44 -31.27
CA LEU A 409 -14.69 19.49 -32.38
C LEU A 409 -14.50 20.13 -33.76
N LYS A 410 -15.01 21.36 -33.96
CA LYS A 410 -14.81 22.16 -35.19
C LYS A 410 -13.33 22.49 -35.41
N ASN A 411 -12.57 22.77 -34.35
CA ASN A 411 -11.13 23.06 -34.43
C ASN A 411 -10.34 21.79 -34.79
N LEU A 412 -10.61 20.66 -34.13
CA LEU A 412 -9.98 19.37 -34.44
C LEU A 412 -10.22 18.90 -35.86
N LYS A 413 -11.42 19.11 -36.39
CA LYS A 413 -11.76 18.78 -37.80
C LYS A 413 -10.84 19.47 -38.81
N LYS A 414 -10.37 20.69 -38.52
CA LYS A 414 -9.47 21.47 -39.36
C LYS A 414 -8.00 21.04 -39.26
N LYS A 415 -7.62 20.30 -38.21
CA LYS A 415 -6.24 19.86 -37.98
C LYS A 415 -5.88 18.64 -38.83
N LYS A 416 -4.57 18.41 -39.00
CA LYS A 416 -4.04 17.19 -39.61
C LYS A 416 -4.07 16.05 -38.57
N ILE A 417 -5.20 15.36 -38.51
CA ILE A 417 -5.43 14.18 -37.66
C ILE A 417 -5.87 13.00 -38.53
N SER A 418 -5.87 11.77 -37.96
CA SER A 418 -6.25 10.56 -38.68
C SER A 418 -7.69 10.62 -39.29
N SER A 419 -7.92 9.89 -40.35
CA SER A 419 -9.26 9.82 -41.01
C SER A 419 -10.32 9.27 -40.06
N LYS A 420 -9.95 8.29 -39.21
CA LYS A 420 -10.86 7.69 -38.22
C LYS A 420 -11.31 8.73 -37.17
N LEU A 421 -10.42 9.55 -36.63
CA LEU A 421 -10.78 10.63 -35.72
C LEU A 421 -11.66 11.69 -36.41
N LYS A 422 -11.34 12.05 -37.66
CA LYS A 422 -12.18 12.98 -38.43
C LYS A 422 -13.61 12.44 -38.63
N ASN A 423 -13.76 11.16 -38.90
CA ASN A 423 -15.06 10.53 -39.07
C ASN A 423 -15.86 10.55 -37.75
N LEU A 424 -15.26 10.21 -36.63
CA LEU A 424 -15.90 10.31 -35.31
C LEU A 424 -16.38 11.73 -35.01
N ILE A 425 -15.52 12.73 -35.23
CA ILE A 425 -15.85 14.15 -35.01
C ILE A 425 -17.01 14.58 -35.95
N ASN A 426 -17.02 14.14 -37.20
CA ASN A 426 -18.12 14.45 -38.14
C ASN A 426 -19.45 13.86 -37.68
N ILE A 427 -19.47 12.61 -37.22
CA ILE A 427 -20.67 11.94 -36.69
C ILE A 427 -21.23 12.74 -35.51
N LEU A 428 -20.37 13.14 -34.57
CA LEU A 428 -20.76 13.94 -33.38
C LEU A 428 -21.29 15.32 -33.79
N LEU A 429 -20.60 16.04 -34.69
CA LEU A 429 -21.03 17.35 -35.15
C LEU A 429 -22.40 17.29 -35.86
N ASN A 430 -22.65 16.22 -36.61
CA ASN A 430 -23.97 16.00 -37.26
C ASN A 430 -25.06 15.74 -36.21
N LYS A 431 -24.78 14.95 -35.15
CA LYS A 431 -25.73 14.71 -34.05
C LYS A 431 -26.06 15.97 -33.25
N LEU A 432 -25.12 16.93 -33.13
CA LEU A 432 -25.32 18.16 -32.40
C LEU A 432 -26.04 19.25 -33.20
N ASN A 433 -26.12 19.12 -34.53
CA ASN A 433 -26.80 20.05 -35.43
C ASN A 433 -28.24 19.63 -35.74
N ASN A 434 -28.65 18.41 -35.38
CA ASN A 434 -30.01 17.89 -35.45
C ASN A 434 -30.65 17.92 -34.05
#